data_15596382f5f47b9a71a99a86a167f546
#
_entry.id   15596382f5f47b9a71a99a86a167f546
#
_cell.length_a   1.000
_cell.length_b   1.000
_cell.length_c   1.000
_cell.angle_alpha   90.00
_cell.angle_beta   90.00
_cell.angle_gamma   90.00
#
_symmetry.space_group_name_H-M   'P 1'
#
loop_
_entity.id
_entity.type
_entity.pdbx_description
1 polymer ?
#
loop_
_entity_poly.entity_id
_entity_poly.type
_entity_poly.pdbx_seq_one_letter_code
_entity_poly.pdbx_strand_id
1 'polypeptide(L)'
;MNNKFPEKLYHYCSISTFMSIIKNKCFWLSDTRYTNDKEELAAFRASVDEVILELLTDNVIDKKMADELWWTYIYNTLPGYISCFSEKGDLLSQWRSYGDDGKGIAISVDFNKLNIEKGGPFRFAGNVKKYYGNKVIYADSNLKNQIKEILKKIIEGKNSMAEIRPDDLCGIFNLSYYSKNEGFREEAEWRIVYLPLLLFNSTTKEAISGENTDLENTKFRTNGEKIISYFEFSFLPDSINEIVVGPKNNSDRDTLSMFLVANGFRNVNIQKSQIPYS
;
A
#
# COMPACT_ATOMS: atom_id res chain seq x y z
N MET A 1 -0.65 22.63 6.04
CA MET A 1 -0.81 21.64 4.97
C MET A 1 -2.21 21.06 5.05
N ASN A 2 -2.91 20.95 3.94
CA ASN A 2 -4.29 20.47 3.92
C ASN A 2 -4.32 18.99 4.33
N ASN A 3 -4.87 18.68 5.50
CA ASN A 3 -4.82 17.33 6.08
C ASN A 3 -5.90 16.39 5.49
N LYS A 4 -6.60 16.84 4.42
CA LYS A 4 -7.70 16.12 3.78
C LYS A 4 -7.19 15.11 2.76
N PHE A 5 -7.81 13.94 2.72
CA PHE A 5 -7.61 12.96 1.66
C PHE A 5 -8.43 13.32 0.41
N PRO A 6 -8.14 12.74 -0.77
CA PRO A 6 -9.05 12.80 -1.91
C PRO A 6 -10.42 12.19 -1.57
N GLU A 7 -11.47 12.80 -2.08
CA GLU A 7 -12.85 12.32 -1.89
C GLU A 7 -13.20 11.15 -2.83
N LYS A 8 -12.41 10.95 -3.88
CA LYS A 8 -12.60 9.87 -4.84
C LYS A 8 -11.27 9.22 -5.16
N LEU A 9 -11.12 7.98 -4.71
CA LEU A 9 -10.05 7.07 -5.10
C LEU A 9 -10.69 5.75 -5.52
N TYR A 10 -10.20 5.14 -6.59
CA TYR A 10 -10.85 4.03 -7.25
C TYR A 10 -10.08 2.72 -7.06
N HIS A 11 -10.77 1.70 -6.56
CA HIS A 11 -10.25 0.34 -6.47
C HIS A 11 -10.82 -0.50 -7.62
N TYR A 12 -9.94 -0.89 -8.55
CA TYR A 12 -10.30 -1.74 -9.68
C TYR A 12 -10.29 -3.21 -9.29
N CYS A 13 -11.31 -3.95 -9.69
CA CYS A 13 -11.39 -5.37 -9.36
C CYS A 13 -12.31 -6.14 -10.34
N SER A 14 -12.23 -7.47 -10.28
CA SER A 14 -13.18 -8.35 -10.97
C SER A 14 -14.59 -8.23 -10.37
N ILE A 15 -15.61 -8.71 -11.09
CA ILE A 15 -17.01 -8.76 -10.59
C ILE A 15 -17.07 -9.59 -9.29
N SER A 16 -16.40 -10.73 -9.23
CA SER A 16 -16.41 -11.60 -8.05
C SER A 16 -15.80 -10.90 -6.82
N THR A 17 -14.70 -10.18 -7.02
CA THR A 17 -14.07 -9.38 -5.97
C THR A 17 -14.96 -8.21 -5.54
N PHE A 18 -15.56 -7.49 -6.50
CA PHE A 18 -16.55 -6.45 -6.20
C PHE A 18 -17.69 -6.98 -5.33
N MET A 19 -18.29 -8.11 -5.71
CA MET A 19 -19.35 -8.71 -4.91
C MET A 19 -18.90 -9.08 -3.49
N SER A 20 -17.68 -9.59 -3.35
CA SER A 20 -17.10 -9.89 -2.04
C SER A 20 -16.88 -8.64 -1.20
N ILE A 21 -16.30 -7.57 -1.76
CA ILE A 21 -16.08 -6.28 -1.08
C ILE A 21 -17.41 -5.70 -0.57
N ILE A 22 -18.43 -5.67 -1.42
CA ILE A 22 -19.74 -5.11 -1.06
C ILE A 22 -20.44 -5.94 0.02
N LYS A 23 -20.44 -7.27 -0.09
CA LYS A 23 -21.06 -8.15 0.91
C LYS A 23 -20.39 -8.07 2.27
N ASN A 24 -19.06 -8.11 2.28
CA ASN A 24 -18.27 -8.16 3.51
C ASN A 24 -17.91 -6.78 4.06
N LYS A 25 -18.13 -5.70 3.29
CA LYS A 25 -17.77 -4.32 3.65
C LYS A 25 -16.31 -4.19 4.08
N CYS A 26 -15.43 -4.86 3.37
CA CYS A 26 -13.99 -4.81 3.63
C CYS A 26 -13.16 -4.87 2.35
N PHE A 27 -12.02 -4.19 2.38
CA PHE A 27 -10.93 -4.38 1.43
C PHE A 27 -9.91 -5.36 2.00
N TRP A 28 -9.28 -6.14 1.15
CA TRP A 28 -8.16 -6.98 1.55
C TRP A 28 -6.86 -6.22 1.40
N LEU A 29 -6.12 -6.16 2.49
CA LEU A 29 -4.74 -5.70 2.50
C LEU A 29 -3.85 -6.91 2.25
N SER A 30 -3.23 -6.96 1.09
CA SER A 30 -2.38 -8.08 0.65
C SER A 30 -0.93 -7.84 1.03
N ASP A 31 -0.24 -8.91 1.36
CA ASP A 31 1.19 -8.91 1.69
C ASP A 31 2.02 -8.37 0.51
N THR A 32 2.85 -7.38 0.76
CA THR A 32 3.70 -6.71 -0.25
C THR A 32 4.69 -7.65 -0.94
N ARG A 33 5.02 -8.79 -0.34
CA ARG A 33 5.88 -9.82 -0.97
C ARG A 33 5.21 -10.54 -2.13
N TYR A 34 3.88 -10.44 -2.25
CA TYR A 34 3.06 -11.15 -3.25
C TYR A 34 2.24 -10.20 -4.12
N THR A 35 2.56 -8.91 -4.13
CA THR A 35 1.99 -7.95 -5.08
C THR A 35 2.52 -8.21 -6.49
N ASN A 36 1.84 -7.70 -7.50
CA ASN A 36 2.17 -7.93 -8.91
C ASN A 36 3.56 -7.40 -9.31
N ASP A 37 4.06 -6.40 -8.60
CA ASP A 37 5.37 -5.82 -8.85
C ASP A 37 6.38 -6.31 -7.81
N LYS A 38 7.03 -7.44 -8.10
CA LYS A 38 8.14 -7.97 -7.28
C LYS A 38 9.37 -7.06 -7.29
N GLU A 39 9.44 -6.13 -8.22
CA GLU A 39 10.58 -5.23 -8.40
C GLU A 39 10.44 -3.92 -7.62
N GLU A 40 9.23 -3.59 -7.09
CA GLU A 40 9.02 -2.34 -6.33
C GLU A 40 10.00 -2.21 -5.16
N LEU A 41 10.08 -3.24 -4.32
CA LEU A 41 10.98 -3.23 -3.16
C LEU A 41 12.46 -3.23 -3.59
N ALA A 42 12.79 -3.92 -4.69
CA ALA A 42 14.14 -3.93 -5.24
C ALA A 42 14.53 -2.56 -5.82
N ALA A 43 13.63 -1.87 -6.51
CA ALA A 43 13.85 -0.53 -7.04
C ALA A 43 14.04 0.51 -5.92
N PHE A 44 13.23 0.43 -4.86
CA PHE A 44 13.42 1.29 -3.68
C PHE A 44 14.75 1.02 -3.00
N ARG A 45 15.12 -0.25 -2.83
CA ARG A 45 16.40 -0.66 -2.24
C ARG A 45 17.57 -0.12 -3.06
N ALA A 46 17.52 -0.23 -4.38
CA ALA A 46 18.54 0.35 -5.26
C ALA A 46 18.68 1.87 -5.08
N SER A 47 17.56 2.58 -4.91
CA SER A 47 17.59 4.02 -4.63
C SER A 47 18.23 4.37 -3.27
N VAL A 48 18.03 3.54 -2.24
CA VAL A 48 18.70 3.68 -0.94
C VAL A 48 20.21 3.44 -1.08
N ASP A 49 20.60 2.36 -1.78
CA ASP A 49 21.99 2.00 -2.02
C ASP A 49 22.74 3.13 -2.75
N GLU A 50 22.15 3.69 -3.81
CA GLU A 50 22.73 4.82 -4.54
C GLU A 50 22.92 6.04 -3.65
N VAL A 51 21.95 6.37 -2.80
CA VAL A 51 22.07 7.53 -1.89
C VAL A 51 23.13 7.29 -0.82
N ILE A 52 23.23 6.09 -0.24
CA ILE A 52 24.31 5.76 0.71
C ILE A 52 25.68 5.89 0.03
N LEU A 53 25.81 5.40 -1.21
CA LEU A 53 27.04 5.51 -1.99
C LEU A 53 27.41 6.98 -2.28
N GLU A 54 26.42 7.82 -2.62
CA GLU A 54 26.65 9.27 -2.79
C GLU A 54 27.16 9.92 -1.51
N LEU A 55 26.52 9.64 -0.35
CA LEU A 55 26.94 10.20 0.94
C LEU A 55 28.36 9.76 1.32
N LEU A 56 28.74 8.51 0.99
CA LEU A 56 30.10 8.01 1.18
C LEU A 56 31.10 8.72 0.27
N THR A 57 30.77 8.89 -1.02
CA THR A 57 31.63 9.54 -2.01
C THR A 57 31.82 11.02 -1.70
N ASP A 58 30.77 11.69 -1.23
CA ASP A 58 30.79 13.08 -0.80
C ASP A 58 31.51 13.27 0.56
N ASN A 59 32.06 12.20 1.18
CA ASN A 59 32.67 12.19 2.51
C ASN A 59 31.76 12.71 3.64
N VAL A 60 30.44 12.57 3.48
CA VAL A 60 29.45 12.91 4.52
C VAL A 60 29.43 11.83 5.61
N ILE A 61 29.64 10.59 5.21
CA ILE A 61 29.75 9.41 6.09
C ILE A 61 31.02 8.63 5.75
N ASP A 62 31.52 7.87 6.71
CA ASP A 62 32.60 6.91 6.48
C ASP A 62 32.05 5.56 6.02
N LYS A 63 32.95 4.65 5.58
CA LYS A 63 32.58 3.32 5.10
C LYS A 63 31.85 2.51 6.19
N LYS A 64 32.28 2.63 7.44
CA LYS A 64 31.69 1.88 8.55
C LYS A 64 30.22 2.29 8.74
N MET A 65 29.94 3.58 8.76
CA MET A 65 28.57 4.09 8.87
C MET A 65 27.72 3.70 7.65
N ALA A 66 28.27 3.73 6.45
CA ALA A 66 27.58 3.28 5.23
C ALA A 66 27.17 1.79 5.33
N ASP A 67 28.08 0.91 5.72
CA ASP A 67 27.81 -0.51 5.88
C ASP A 67 26.75 -0.75 6.98
N GLU A 68 26.85 -0.08 8.11
CA GLU A 68 25.91 -0.20 9.22
C GLU A 68 24.50 0.35 8.88
N LEU A 69 24.37 1.45 8.14
CA LEU A 69 23.10 1.96 7.62
C LEU A 69 22.45 0.96 6.69
N TRP A 70 23.22 0.41 5.77
CA TRP A 70 22.75 -0.56 4.80
C TRP A 70 22.21 -1.84 5.49
N TRP A 71 22.99 -2.40 6.43
CA TRP A 71 22.58 -3.56 7.22
C TRP A 71 21.33 -3.27 8.05
N THR A 72 21.28 -2.12 8.72
CA THR A 72 20.12 -1.73 9.53
C THR A 72 18.85 -1.64 8.67
N TYR A 73 18.96 -1.06 7.47
CA TYR A 73 17.84 -0.99 6.53
C TYR A 73 17.37 -2.38 6.10
N ILE A 74 18.27 -3.26 5.67
CA ILE A 74 17.93 -4.59 5.19
C ILE A 74 17.26 -5.46 6.26
N TYR A 75 17.81 -5.46 7.47
CA TYR A 75 17.30 -6.33 8.54
C TYR A 75 16.00 -5.84 9.17
N ASN A 76 15.67 -4.57 9.07
CA ASN A 76 14.47 -4.01 9.68
C ASN A 76 13.33 -3.73 8.68
N THR A 77 13.52 -4.03 7.39
CA THR A 77 12.43 -3.95 6.41
C THR A 77 11.46 -5.11 6.63
N LEU A 78 10.27 -4.80 7.16
CA LEU A 78 9.22 -5.76 7.43
C LEU A 78 8.23 -5.83 6.25
N PRO A 79 7.59 -6.98 5.99
CA PRO A 79 6.51 -7.06 5.02
C PRO A 79 5.31 -6.24 5.50
N GLY A 80 4.88 -5.29 4.69
CA GLY A 80 3.64 -4.56 4.92
C GLY A 80 2.46 -5.23 4.22
N TYR A 81 1.26 -4.80 4.56
CA TYR A 81 0.02 -5.23 3.91
C TYR A 81 -0.66 -4.03 3.31
N ILE A 82 -0.99 -4.10 2.01
CA ILE A 82 -1.46 -2.94 1.25
C ILE A 82 -2.75 -3.24 0.49
N SER A 83 -3.55 -2.19 0.30
CA SER A 83 -4.61 -2.12 -0.70
C SER A 83 -4.41 -0.87 -1.55
N CYS A 84 -4.49 -1.03 -2.87
CA CYS A 84 -4.14 -0.02 -3.86
C CYS A 84 -5.38 0.63 -4.46
N PHE A 85 -5.30 1.94 -4.71
CA PHE A 85 -6.35 2.77 -5.27
C PHE A 85 -5.74 3.74 -6.29
N SER A 86 -6.52 4.17 -7.28
CA SER A 86 -6.11 5.16 -8.28
C SER A 86 -6.90 6.46 -8.16
N GLU A 87 -6.30 7.59 -8.46
CA GLU A 87 -7.03 8.87 -8.63
C GLU A 87 -7.94 8.86 -9.88
N LYS A 88 -7.77 7.88 -10.78
CA LYS A 88 -8.47 7.78 -12.04
C LYS A 88 -9.46 6.62 -12.03
N GLY A 89 -10.74 6.92 -12.23
CA GLY A 89 -11.81 5.93 -12.19
C GLY A 89 -12.08 5.22 -13.52
N ASP A 90 -11.50 5.73 -14.63
CA ASP A 90 -11.68 5.18 -15.96
C ASP A 90 -10.37 5.28 -16.75
N LEU A 91 -9.43 4.35 -16.50
CA LEU A 91 -8.12 4.30 -17.13
C LEU A 91 -7.89 2.90 -17.75
N LEU A 92 -7.52 2.87 -19.04
CA LEU A 92 -7.38 1.63 -19.80
C LEU A 92 -6.36 0.65 -19.21
N SER A 93 -5.20 1.15 -18.77
CA SER A 93 -4.18 0.30 -18.14
C SER A 93 -4.68 -0.34 -16.84
N GLN A 94 -5.43 0.39 -16.02
CA GLN A 94 -6.06 -0.13 -14.81
C GLN A 94 -7.12 -1.20 -15.12
N TRP A 95 -7.94 -0.98 -16.16
CA TRP A 95 -8.91 -1.97 -16.61
C TRP A 95 -8.25 -3.28 -17.05
N ARG A 96 -7.13 -3.18 -17.80
CA ARG A 96 -6.39 -4.36 -18.25
C ARG A 96 -5.72 -5.12 -17.10
N SER A 97 -5.07 -4.41 -16.20
CA SER A 97 -4.25 -5.02 -15.15
C SER A 97 -5.05 -5.51 -13.95
N TYR A 98 -6.10 -4.77 -13.55
CA TYR A 98 -6.81 -4.97 -12.28
C TYR A 98 -8.32 -5.14 -12.45
N GLY A 99 -8.88 -4.64 -13.54
CA GLY A 99 -10.31 -4.68 -13.84
C GLY A 99 -10.75 -5.87 -14.68
N ASP A 100 -10.12 -7.03 -14.56
CA ASP A 100 -10.46 -8.25 -15.30
C ASP A 100 -10.57 -8.00 -16.81
N ASP A 101 -9.54 -7.38 -17.39
CA ASP A 101 -9.48 -7.01 -18.82
C ASP A 101 -10.70 -6.16 -19.27
N GLY A 102 -11.16 -5.28 -18.41
CA GLY A 102 -12.29 -4.39 -18.68
C GLY A 102 -13.67 -4.99 -18.39
N LYS A 103 -13.77 -6.21 -17.88
CA LYS A 103 -15.01 -6.84 -17.45
C LYS A 103 -15.39 -6.54 -15.99
N GLY A 104 -14.48 -5.94 -15.24
CA GLY A 104 -14.62 -5.67 -13.82
C GLY A 104 -15.36 -4.37 -13.49
N ILE A 105 -15.13 -3.90 -12.27
CA ILE A 105 -15.73 -2.67 -11.70
C ILE A 105 -14.63 -1.89 -11.00
N ALA A 106 -14.67 -0.56 -11.10
CA ALA A 106 -13.89 0.34 -10.27
C ALA A 106 -14.79 0.97 -9.20
N ILE A 107 -14.43 0.79 -7.92
CA ILE A 107 -15.17 1.26 -6.75
C ILE A 107 -14.57 2.57 -6.29
N SER A 108 -15.35 3.65 -6.29
CA SER A 108 -14.94 4.95 -5.74
C SER A 108 -15.11 4.97 -4.23
N VAL A 109 -14.03 5.33 -3.53
CA VAL A 109 -13.93 5.36 -2.07
C VAL A 109 -13.57 6.77 -1.61
N ASP A 110 -14.31 7.30 -0.67
CA ASP A 110 -13.95 8.54 0.03
C ASP A 110 -13.04 8.22 1.23
N PHE A 111 -11.75 8.48 1.08
CA PHE A 111 -10.76 8.21 2.13
C PHE A 111 -10.98 9.04 3.40
N ASN A 112 -11.68 10.18 3.32
CA ASN A 112 -12.00 10.99 4.51
C ASN A 112 -13.03 10.31 5.42
N LYS A 113 -13.76 9.31 4.91
CA LYS A 113 -14.72 8.50 5.67
C LYS A 113 -14.15 7.18 6.17
N LEU A 114 -12.88 6.91 5.89
CA LEU A 114 -12.19 5.72 6.36
C LEU A 114 -11.48 5.99 7.69
N ASN A 115 -11.35 4.97 8.51
CA ASN A 115 -10.55 5.03 9.74
C ASN A 115 -9.07 4.84 9.43
N ILE A 116 -8.46 5.82 8.75
CA ILE A 116 -7.04 5.83 8.35
C ILE A 116 -6.38 7.15 8.76
N GLU A 117 -5.07 7.09 9.04
CA GLU A 117 -4.25 8.28 9.30
C GLU A 117 -3.33 8.57 8.11
N LYS A 118 -2.94 9.84 7.91
CA LYS A 118 -1.87 10.18 6.97
C LYS A 118 -0.51 9.82 7.58
N GLY A 119 0.40 9.35 6.73
CA GLY A 119 1.75 9.02 7.14
C GLY A 119 2.11 7.57 6.89
N GLY A 120 2.98 7.01 7.72
CA GLY A 120 3.46 5.65 7.56
C GLY A 120 3.29 4.81 8.82
N PRO A 121 3.19 3.50 8.64
CA PRO A 121 2.88 2.55 9.73
C PRO A 121 4.06 2.27 10.65
N PHE A 122 5.30 2.58 10.22
CA PHE A 122 6.49 2.21 10.96
C PHE A 122 6.69 3.15 12.16
N ARG A 123 6.50 2.61 13.36
CA ARG A 123 6.78 3.25 14.66
C ARG A 123 7.26 2.18 15.63
N PHE A 124 8.36 2.42 16.34
CA PHE A 124 8.88 1.48 17.32
C PHE A 124 8.12 1.49 18.65
N ALA A 125 7.34 2.50 18.94
CA ALA A 125 6.63 2.63 20.21
C ALA A 125 5.11 2.52 20.03
N GLY A 126 4.52 1.46 20.59
CA GLY A 126 3.10 1.34 20.88
C GLY A 126 2.30 0.50 19.88
N ASN A 127 1.77 -0.61 20.36
CA ASN A 127 0.86 -1.53 19.65
C ASN A 127 -0.53 -0.91 19.45
N VAL A 128 -0.64 0.10 18.58
CA VAL A 128 -1.95 0.56 18.16
C VAL A 128 -2.18 0.08 16.73
N LYS A 129 -3.13 -0.82 16.56
CA LYS A 129 -3.60 -1.26 15.25
C LYS A 129 -4.12 -0.06 14.47
N LYS A 130 -3.29 0.47 13.57
CA LYS A 130 -3.61 1.65 12.78
C LYS A 130 -3.36 1.38 11.31
N TYR A 131 -4.24 1.94 10.50
CA TYR A 131 -4.12 1.94 9.05
C TYR A 131 -3.67 3.33 8.59
N TYR A 132 -2.77 3.36 7.62
CA TYR A 132 -2.21 4.60 7.10
C TYR A 132 -2.49 4.72 5.62
N GLY A 133 -2.85 5.94 5.19
CA GLY A 133 -3.10 6.25 3.79
C GLY A 133 -2.11 7.28 3.26
N ASN A 134 -1.54 7.01 2.08
CA ASN A 134 -0.70 8.01 1.41
C ASN A 134 -0.67 7.78 -0.11
N LYS A 135 -0.27 8.84 -0.83
CA LYS A 135 0.00 8.79 -2.26
C LYS A 135 1.33 8.09 -2.51
N VAL A 136 1.39 7.30 -3.56
CA VAL A 136 2.63 6.64 -4.00
C VAL A 136 3.61 7.67 -4.55
N ILE A 137 4.88 7.50 -4.21
CA ILE A 137 6.02 8.27 -4.69
C ILE A 137 6.73 7.40 -5.73
N TYR A 138 6.86 7.93 -6.94
CA TYR A 138 7.50 7.20 -8.01
C TYR A 138 9.02 7.34 -7.93
N ALA A 139 9.73 6.23 -8.25
CA ALA A 139 11.20 6.12 -8.14
C ALA A 139 11.89 6.99 -9.20
N ASP A 140 11.98 8.26 -8.92
CA ASP A 140 12.66 9.30 -9.70
C ASP A 140 13.69 10.04 -8.83
N SER A 141 14.26 11.11 -9.37
CA SER A 141 15.19 11.98 -8.65
C SER A 141 14.58 12.58 -7.37
N ASN A 142 13.25 12.76 -7.32
CA ASN A 142 12.58 13.29 -6.14
C ASN A 142 12.58 12.27 -4.98
N LEU A 143 12.38 10.98 -5.26
CA LEU A 143 12.48 9.94 -4.24
C LEU A 143 13.90 9.88 -3.65
N LYS A 144 14.94 9.87 -4.52
CA LYS A 144 16.34 9.88 -4.06
C LYS A 144 16.66 11.10 -3.21
N ASN A 145 16.17 12.27 -3.61
CA ASN A 145 16.35 13.50 -2.82
C ASN A 145 15.66 13.40 -1.45
N GLN A 146 14.46 12.84 -1.37
CA GLN A 146 13.79 12.62 -0.09
C GLN A 146 14.55 11.65 0.80
N ILE A 147 15.06 10.54 0.26
CA ILE A 147 15.90 9.59 0.99
C ILE A 147 17.15 10.30 1.49
N LYS A 148 17.84 11.05 0.62
CA LYS A 148 19.07 11.80 0.96
C LYS A 148 18.83 12.81 2.08
N GLU A 149 17.75 13.57 2.03
CA GLU A 149 17.40 14.54 3.07
C GLU A 149 17.06 13.87 4.41
N ILE A 150 16.36 12.75 4.39
CA ILE A 150 16.06 12.00 5.62
C ILE A 150 17.36 11.46 6.22
N LEU A 151 18.21 10.80 5.43
CA LEU A 151 19.48 10.27 5.92
C LEU A 151 20.39 11.36 6.46
N LYS A 152 20.54 12.49 5.75
CA LYS A 152 21.34 13.63 6.24
C LYS A 152 20.87 14.13 7.60
N LYS A 153 19.55 14.29 7.80
CA LYS A 153 18.99 14.71 9.10
C LYS A 153 19.27 13.70 10.22
N ILE A 154 19.26 12.40 9.89
CA ILE A 154 19.53 11.34 10.86
C ILE A 154 20.99 11.34 11.30
N ILE A 155 21.92 11.51 10.35
CA ILE A 155 23.36 11.45 10.61
C ILE A 155 23.94 12.80 11.10
N GLU A 156 23.20 13.89 10.98
CA GLU A 156 23.66 15.21 11.41
C GLU A 156 24.05 15.20 12.90
N GLY A 157 25.31 15.54 13.17
CA GLY A 157 25.88 15.56 14.53
C GLY A 157 26.12 14.17 15.14
N LYS A 158 26.02 13.08 14.34
CA LYS A 158 26.29 11.69 14.76
C LYS A 158 27.66 11.24 14.26
N ASN A 159 28.39 10.54 15.12
CA ASN A 159 29.74 10.01 14.78
C ASN A 159 29.73 8.49 14.53
N SER A 160 28.64 7.80 14.88
CA SER A 160 28.49 6.37 14.69
C SER A 160 27.03 5.94 14.66
N MET A 161 26.75 4.74 14.12
CA MET A 161 25.42 4.13 14.15
C MET A 161 24.89 3.86 15.56
N ALA A 162 25.76 3.69 16.55
CA ALA A 162 25.34 3.53 17.94
C ALA A 162 24.56 4.74 18.49
N GLU A 163 24.71 5.90 17.86
CA GLU A 163 23.96 7.12 18.18
C GLU A 163 22.65 7.26 17.39
N ILE A 164 22.43 6.42 16.38
CA ILE A 164 21.23 6.39 15.55
C ILE A 164 20.27 5.32 16.09
N ARG A 165 19.10 5.74 16.52
CA ARG A 165 18.07 4.82 17.00
C ARG A 165 17.27 4.28 15.81
N PRO A 166 16.74 3.04 15.89
CA PRO A 166 15.84 2.50 14.88
C PRO A 166 14.66 3.44 14.55
N ASP A 167 14.13 4.16 15.54
CA ASP A 167 13.07 5.16 15.35
C ASP A 167 13.46 6.28 14.37
N ASP A 168 14.73 6.66 14.33
CA ASP A 168 15.22 7.70 13.44
C ASP A 168 15.10 7.26 11.96
N LEU A 169 15.15 5.95 11.68
CA LEU A 169 15.02 5.36 10.34
C LEU A 169 13.57 5.11 9.90
N CYS A 170 12.58 5.36 10.77
CA CYS A 170 11.16 5.13 10.42
C CYS A 170 10.74 5.86 9.13
N GLY A 171 11.30 7.03 8.85
CA GLY A 171 11.04 7.77 7.61
C GLY A 171 11.39 6.97 6.36
N ILE A 172 12.55 6.32 6.35
CA ILE A 172 13.01 5.47 5.22
C ILE A 172 12.13 4.23 5.08
N PHE A 173 11.85 3.54 6.19
CA PHE A 173 10.98 2.36 6.15
C PHE A 173 9.57 2.70 5.66
N ASN A 174 9.01 3.83 6.09
CA ASN A 174 7.70 4.27 5.63
C ASN A 174 7.67 4.58 4.13
N LEU A 175 8.73 5.18 3.58
CA LEU A 175 8.84 5.44 2.14
C LEU A 175 8.79 4.14 1.32
N SER A 176 9.36 3.04 1.82
CA SER A 176 9.39 1.78 1.08
C SER A 176 8.00 1.21 0.75
N TYR A 177 7.00 1.47 1.61
CA TYR A 177 5.62 1.01 1.37
C TYR A 177 4.86 1.87 0.36
N TYR A 178 5.32 3.08 0.11
CA TYR A 178 4.67 4.04 -0.79
C TYR A 178 5.52 4.36 -2.04
N SER A 179 6.60 3.64 -2.26
CA SER A 179 7.41 3.80 -3.48
C SER A 179 6.95 2.84 -4.57
N LYS A 180 7.06 3.27 -5.83
CA LYS A 180 6.76 2.46 -7.02
C LYS A 180 7.66 2.86 -8.17
N ASN A 181 7.90 1.93 -9.11
CA ASN A 181 8.65 2.21 -10.32
C ASN A 181 7.99 3.34 -11.13
N GLU A 182 8.82 4.23 -11.70
CA GLU A 182 8.40 5.38 -12.51
C GLU A 182 7.49 4.99 -13.68
N GLY A 183 7.69 3.83 -14.29
CA GLY A 183 6.88 3.32 -15.40
C GLY A 183 5.39 3.17 -15.08
N PHE A 184 5.02 3.16 -13.80
CA PHE A 184 3.62 3.06 -13.35
C PHE A 184 3.00 4.40 -12.94
N ARG A 185 3.64 5.53 -13.22
CA ARG A 185 3.16 6.87 -12.82
C ARG A 185 1.75 7.20 -13.31
N GLU A 186 1.33 6.64 -14.44
CA GLU A 186 -0.01 6.86 -14.97
C GLU A 186 -1.12 6.32 -14.06
N GLU A 187 -0.81 5.33 -13.20
CA GLU A 187 -1.77 4.74 -12.24
C GLU A 187 -2.22 5.73 -11.19
N ALA A 188 -1.44 6.80 -10.93
CA ALA A 188 -1.72 7.83 -9.93
C ALA A 188 -2.17 7.21 -8.60
N GLU A 189 -1.35 6.29 -8.09
CA GLU A 189 -1.70 5.34 -7.04
C GLU A 189 -1.72 5.97 -5.64
N TRP A 190 -2.65 5.51 -4.83
CA TRP A 190 -2.72 5.67 -3.37
C TRP A 190 -2.76 4.30 -2.71
N ARG A 191 -2.18 4.19 -1.51
CA ARG A 191 -2.18 2.95 -0.74
C ARG A 191 -2.76 3.15 0.63
N ILE A 192 -3.56 2.17 1.09
CA ILE A 192 -3.79 1.92 2.52
C ILE A 192 -2.75 0.90 2.93
N VAL A 193 -2.00 1.20 3.98
CA VAL A 193 -0.92 0.35 4.50
C VAL A 193 -1.20 -0.03 5.94
N TYR A 194 -0.96 -1.29 6.26
CA TYR A 194 -0.98 -1.86 7.60
C TYR A 194 0.30 -2.63 7.86
N LEU A 195 0.89 -2.41 9.02
CA LEU A 195 2.06 -3.16 9.48
C LEU A 195 1.66 -3.96 10.73
N PRO A 196 1.34 -5.26 10.58
CA PRO A 196 0.97 -6.10 11.71
C PRO A 196 2.17 -6.48 12.56
N LEU A 197 1.96 -6.71 13.83
CA LEU A 197 2.95 -7.33 14.70
C LEU A 197 2.86 -8.86 14.54
N LEU A 198 3.73 -9.42 13.70
CA LEU A 198 3.88 -10.85 13.51
C LEU A 198 5.24 -11.29 14.08
N LEU A 199 5.20 -12.19 15.06
CA LEU A 199 6.38 -12.69 15.73
C LEU A 199 6.70 -14.10 15.25
N PHE A 200 8.00 -14.39 15.09
CA PHE A 200 8.49 -15.72 14.70
C PHE A 200 9.61 -16.14 15.65
N ASN A 201 9.65 -17.41 15.98
CA ASN A 201 10.77 -17.99 16.70
C ASN A 201 12.04 -17.85 15.85
N SER A 202 13.11 -17.28 16.39
CA SER A 202 14.34 -16.98 15.65
C SER A 202 15.04 -18.25 15.13
N THR A 203 14.87 -19.37 15.81
CA THR A 203 15.53 -20.67 15.49
C THR A 203 14.64 -21.54 14.62
N THR A 204 13.39 -21.82 15.06
CA THR A 204 12.50 -22.75 14.36
C THR A 204 11.74 -22.10 13.21
N LYS A 205 11.69 -20.74 13.15
CA LYS A 205 10.90 -19.98 12.19
C LYS A 205 9.38 -20.17 12.32
N GLU A 206 8.92 -20.79 13.41
CA GLU A 206 7.52 -20.96 13.69
C GLU A 206 6.87 -19.63 14.08
N ALA A 207 5.65 -19.41 13.63
CA ALA A 207 4.87 -18.24 14.01
C ALA A 207 4.45 -18.35 15.48
N ILE A 208 4.57 -17.24 16.22
CA ILE A 208 4.20 -17.16 17.62
C ILE A 208 2.79 -16.56 17.71
N SER A 209 1.85 -17.32 18.31
CA SER A 209 0.52 -16.82 18.65
C SER A 209 0.51 -16.23 20.07
N GLY A 210 -0.40 -15.29 20.33
CA GLY A 210 -0.61 -14.70 21.65
C GLY A 210 -1.34 -13.36 21.58
N GLU A 211 -1.82 -12.87 22.72
CA GLU A 211 -2.62 -11.64 22.82
C GLU A 211 -1.93 -10.38 22.28
N ASN A 212 -0.60 -10.41 22.19
CA ASN A 212 0.20 -9.28 21.73
C ASN A 212 0.62 -9.41 20.25
N THR A 213 0.04 -10.34 19.47
CA THR A 213 0.33 -10.50 18.05
C THR A 213 -0.92 -10.34 17.20
N ASP A 214 -0.74 -10.01 15.93
CA ASP A 214 -1.84 -9.92 14.95
C ASP A 214 -2.08 -11.26 14.23
N LEU A 215 -1.43 -12.34 14.63
CA LEU A 215 -1.53 -13.64 13.97
C LEU A 215 -2.98 -14.15 13.90
N GLU A 216 -3.75 -13.99 14.95
CA GLU A 216 -5.15 -14.43 15.01
C GLU A 216 -6.08 -13.66 14.05
N ASN A 217 -5.68 -12.42 13.69
CA ASN A 217 -6.41 -11.60 12.72
C ASN A 217 -5.95 -11.85 11.28
N THR A 218 -4.90 -12.65 11.11
CA THR A 218 -4.35 -12.97 9.79
C THR A 218 -5.26 -13.96 9.08
N LYS A 219 -5.67 -13.61 7.86
CA LYS A 219 -6.44 -14.48 6.98
C LYS A 219 -5.56 -14.97 5.84
N PHE A 220 -6.01 -16.05 5.19
CA PHE A 220 -5.26 -16.71 4.14
C PHE A 220 -6.13 -16.95 2.92
N ARG A 221 -5.53 -16.86 1.75
CA ARG A 221 -6.15 -17.19 0.46
C ARG A 221 -5.15 -17.88 -0.46
N THR A 222 -5.66 -18.53 -1.48
CA THR A 222 -4.83 -19.04 -2.57
C THR A 222 -4.54 -17.94 -3.61
N ASN A 223 -3.33 -17.97 -4.17
CA ASN A 223 -2.96 -17.19 -5.35
C ASN A 223 -2.16 -18.12 -6.27
N GLY A 224 -2.83 -18.72 -7.25
CA GLY A 224 -2.29 -19.85 -7.99
C GLY A 224 -1.96 -21.00 -7.04
N GLU A 225 -0.70 -21.46 -7.04
CA GLU A 225 -0.21 -22.57 -6.21
C GLU A 225 0.28 -22.14 -4.82
N LYS A 226 0.13 -20.85 -4.46
CA LYS A 226 0.65 -20.31 -3.20
C LYS A 226 -0.47 -19.98 -2.23
N ILE A 227 -0.19 -20.18 -0.93
CA ILE A 227 -0.99 -19.60 0.14
C ILE A 227 -0.37 -18.24 0.48
N ILE A 228 -1.20 -17.20 0.46
CA ILE A 228 -0.80 -15.85 0.83
C ILE A 228 -1.67 -15.36 1.98
N SER A 229 -1.04 -14.60 2.88
CA SER A 229 -1.73 -13.96 3.99
C SER A 229 -2.32 -12.62 3.56
N TYR A 230 -3.40 -12.22 4.23
CA TYR A 230 -4.00 -10.90 4.08
C TYR A 230 -4.69 -10.46 5.37
N PHE A 231 -4.98 -9.16 5.46
CA PHE A 231 -5.80 -8.57 6.52
C PHE A 231 -7.04 -7.92 5.93
N GLU A 232 -8.11 -7.88 6.70
CA GLU A 232 -9.35 -7.19 6.30
C GLU A 232 -9.37 -5.78 6.88
N PHE A 233 -9.60 -4.81 6.00
CA PHE A 233 -9.86 -3.42 6.35
C PHE A 233 -11.34 -3.12 6.16
N SER A 234 -12.08 -3.06 7.25
CA SER A 234 -13.53 -2.80 7.23
C SER A 234 -13.84 -1.31 7.01
N PHE A 235 -14.92 -1.04 6.30
CA PHE A 235 -15.41 0.31 6.04
C PHE A 235 -16.94 0.41 6.18
N LEU A 236 -17.45 1.62 6.34
CA LEU A 236 -18.89 1.87 6.35
C LEU A 236 -19.43 2.10 4.94
N PRO A 237 -20.68 1.69 4.64
CA PRO A 237 -21.25 1.81 3.29
C PRO A 237 -21.23 3.22 2.71
N ASP A 238 -21.31 4.26 3.52
CA ASP A 238 -21.32 5.67 3.10
C ASP A 238 -19.96 6.17 2.59
N SER A 239 -18.88 5.38 2.76
CA SER A 239 -17.58 5.64 2.14
C SER A 239 -17.55 5.35 0.63
N ILE A 240 -18.54 4.57 0.13
CA ILE A 240 -18.67 4.27 -1.30
C ILE A 240 -19.78 5.15 -1.89
N ASN A 241 -19.43 5.98 -2.86
CA ASN A 241 -20.36 6.93 -3.48
C ASN A 241 -20.58 6.71 -4.98
N GLU A 242 -19.72 5.94 -5.63
CA GLU A 242 -19.76 5.69 -7.05
C GLU A 242 -19.14 4.33 -7.41
N ILE A 243 -19.63 3.72 -8.47
CA ILE A 243 -18.93 2.63 -9.17
C ILE A 243 -18.88 2.96 -10.66
N VAL A 244 -17.75 2.58 -11.29
CA VAL A 244 -17.60 2.62 -12.74
C VAL A 244 -17.58 1.18 -13.25
N VAL A 245 -18.51 0.86 -14.15
CA VAL A 245 -18.63 -0.45 -14.79
C VAL A 245 -17.69 -0.49 -15.98
N GLY A 246 -16.82 -1.48 -16.04
CA GLY A 246 -15.78 -1.60 -17.04
C GLY A 246 -16.30 -1.68 -18.48
N PRO A 247 -15.48 -1.34 -19.48
CA PRO A 247 -15.90 -1.20 -20.89
C PRO A 247 -16.51 -2.49 -21.45
N LYS A 248 -15.95 -3.65 -21.10
CA LYS A 248 -16.44 -4.99 -21.54
C LYS A 248 -17.47 -5.64 -20.62
N ASN A 249 -17.84 -4.98 -19.52
CA ASN A 249 -18.78 -5.52 -18.56
C ASN A 249 -20.22 -5.30 -19.05
N ASN A 250 -21.00 -6.37 -19.16
CA ASN A 250 -22.38 -6.35 -19.65
C ASN A 250 -23.41 -6.50 -18.51
N SER A 251 -23.02 -6.21 -17.26
CA SER A 251 -23.97 -6.25 -16.15
C SER A 251 -25.07 -5.22 -16.33
N ASP A 252 -26.30 -5.66 -16.10
CA ASP A 252 -27.47 -4.77 -16.10
C ASP A 252 -27.43 -3.79 -14.93
N ARG A 253 -27.76 -2.53 -15.21
CA ARG A 253 -27.70 -1.44 -14.23
C ARG A 253 -28.68 -1.63 -13.08
N ASP A 254 -29.88 -2.13 -13.37
CA ASP A 254 -30.94 -2.31 -12.36
C ASP A 254 -30.53 -3.44 -11.41
N THR A 255 -29.96 -4.52 -11.94
CA THR A 255 -29.41 -5.63 -11.15
C THR A 255 -28.27 -5.18 -10.24
N LEU A 256 -27.34 -4.35 -10.74
CA LEU A 256 -26.27 -3.78 -9.93
C LEU A 256 -26.83 -2.87 -8.81
N SER A 257 -27.84 -2.04 -9.14
CA SER A 257 -28.51 -1.18 -8.15
C SER A 257 -29.20 -2.01 -7.07
N MET A 258 -29.96 -3.04 -7.44
CA MET A 258 -30.58 -3.97 -6.49
C MET A 258 -29.53 -4.64 -5.58
N PHE A 259 -28.43 -5.11 -6.16
CA PHE A 259 -27.34 -5.72 -5.39
C PHE A 259 -26.74 -4.77 -4.36
N LEU A 260 -26.45 -3.53 -4.74
CA LEU A 260 -25.91 -2.50 -3.85
C LEU A 260 -26.87 -2.19 -2.71
N VAL A 261 -28.14 -1.92 -3.01
CA VAL A 261 -29.17 -1.59 -2.03
C VAL A 261 -29.42 -2.73 -1.06
N ALA A 262 -29.49 -3.97 -1.54
CA ALA A 262 -29.66 -5.20 -0.74
C ALA A 262 -28.52 -5.40 0.28
N ASN A 263 -27.31 -4.86 -0.01
CA ASN A 263 -26.15 -4.93 0.88
C ASN A 263 -25.94 -3.64 1.71
N GLY A 264 -26.90 -2.69 1.68
CA GLY A 264 -26.90 -1.49 2.49
C GLY A 264 -26.23 -0.26 1.86
N PHE A 265 -25.82 -0.37 0.58
CA PHE A 265 -25.22 0.75 -0.16
C PHE A 265 -26.32 1.52 -0.91
N ARG A 266 -26.77 2.61 -0.32
CA ARG A 266 -27.80 3.48 -0.88
C ARG A 266 -27.14 4.69 -1.55
N ASN A 267 -27.75 5.19 -2.62
CA ASN A 267 -27.31 6.40 -3.34
C ASN A 267 -25.90 6.26 -3.99
N VAL A 268 -25.49 5.07 -4.37
CA VAL A 268 -24.26 4.86 -5.14
C VAL A 268 -24.53 5.19 -6.60
N ASN A 269 -23.74 6.12 -7.15
CA ASN A 269 -23.81 6.45 -8.57
C ASN A 269 -23.19 5.30 -9.41
N ILE A 270 -23.93 4.81 -10.42
CA ILE A 270 -23.46 3.75 -11.33
C ILE A 270 -23.15 4.40 -12.68
N GLN A 271 -21.88 4.41 -13.06
CA GLN A 271 -21.42 4.91 -14.35
C GLN A 271 -20.93 3.76 -15.23
N LYS A 272 -20.96 3.94 -16.53
CA LYS A 272 -20.32 3.04 -17.51
C LYS A 272 -19.03 3.69 -17.98
N SER A 273 -17.96 2.89 -18.14
CA SER A 273 -16.72 3.33 -18.76
C SER A 273 -16.99 3.98 -20.12
N GLN A 274 -16.28 5.07 -20.40
CA GLN A 274 -16.31 5.76 -21.69
C GLN A 274 -15.17 5.33 -22.61
N ILE A 275 -14.30 4.44 -22.16
CA ILE A 275 -13.18 3.94 -22.96
C ILE A 275 -13.71 2.97 -24.03
N PRO A 276 -13.41 3.23 -25.31
CA PRO A 276 -13.79 2.32 -26.41
C PRO A 276 -12.85 1.10 -26.41
N TYR A 277 -13.13 0.13 -25.54
CA TYR A 277 -12.35 -1.09 -25.39
C TYR A 277 -13.28 -2.29 -25.46
N SER A 278 -13.24 -3.03 -26.59
CA SER A 278 -14.03 -4.23 -26.88
C SER A 278 -13.21 -5.52 -26.78
#